data_e3a7654e0ca084be9445b5be63e1cb95
#
_entry.id   e3a7654e0ca084be9445b5be63e1cb95
#
_cell.length_a   1.000
_cell.length_b   1.000
_cell.length_c   1.000
_cell.angle_alpha   90.00
_cell.angle_beta   90.00
_cell.angle_gamma   90.00
#
_symmetry.space_group_name_H-M   'P 1'
#
loop_
_entity.id
_entity.type
_entity.pdbx_description
1 polymer ?
#
loop_
_entity_poly.entity_id
_entity_poly.type
_entity_poly.pdbx_seq_one_letter_code
_entity_poly.pdbx_strand_id
1 'polypeptide(L)'
;MDSRMAEIFKGLGRAVGNSPLLGIHFRYRGERRTIYAKSEQLNLTGSIKDRMALYILQSAYEGGSIRPGDTIVEATSGNTGISFAAIGRALGHPVTIFMPDWMSRERVDLIHSLGAKVVPVTREAGGFLGSIRMAEELAATTSRIFLPRQFQNEANVKAHELTTGPEIWWQLQFQSLVPDAFVAGVGTGGTVMGVGRFLKAQHSGVRVHPLEPAESPTLRTGRKVGQHRIQGISDEFIPAIVDLAALDPVVDACDGDAILMAQKLAAELGLGVGISSGANFVGALKVQNELGGAAVVATVFPDDNKKYLSTALLKDEPLRDDYLSRDVKFESYAAYKRVCHTCCEMYECTQRLTPLMTA
;
A
#
# COMPACT_ATOMS: atom_id res chain seq x y z
N MET A 1 4.37 -9.71 26.10
CA MET A 1 5.59 -9.10 25.47
C MET A 1 6.46 -8.52 26.57
N ASP A 2 7.78 -8.79 26.59
CA ASP A 2 8.69 -8.21 27.58
C ASP A 2 9.04 -6.73 27.29
N SER A 3 9.67 -6.05 28.28
CA SER A 3 9.98 -4.62 28.18
C SER A 3 10.95 -4.29 27.05
N ARG A 4 11.93 -5.16 26.76
CA ARG A 4 12.89 -4.97 25.66
C ARG A 4 12.20 -5.02 24.31
N MET A 5 11.32 -6.01 24.11
CA MET A 5 10.57 -6.15 22.87
C MET A 5 9.61 -4.97 22.66
N ALA A 6 8.97 -4.50 23.73
CA ALA A 6 8.11 -3.32 23.68
C ALA A 6 8.88 -2.05 23.23
N GLU A 7 10.13 -1.85 23.71
CA GLU A 7 10.96 -0.74 23.27
C GLU A 7 11.37 -0.86 21.78
N ILE A 8 11.63 -2.08 21.27
CA ILE A 8 11.95 -2.28 19.85
C ILE A 8 10.72 -1.94 18.99
N PHE A 9 9.54 -2.43 19.36
CA PHE A 9 8.29 -2.09 18.65
C PHE A 9 8.02 -0.59 18.66
N LYS A 10 8.23 0.08 19.78
CA LYS A 10 8.11 1.55 19.88
C LYS A 10 9.10 2.28 18.96
N GLY A 11 10.33 1.80 18.86
CA GLY A 11 11.34 2.32 17.92
C GLY A 11 10.90 2.14 16.45
N LEU A 12 10.46 0.92 16.09
CA LEU A 12 9.95 0.61 14.75
C LEU A 12 8.71 1.43 14.40
N GLY A 13 7.78 1.61 15.36
CA GLY A 13 6.57 2.43 15.17
C GLY A 13 6.86 3.92 14.90
N ARG A 14 8.07 4.42 15.22
CA ARG A 14 8.49 5.77 14.82
C ARG A 14 9.06 5.84 13.41
N ALA A 15 9.50 4.72 12.86
CA ALA A 15 10.05 4.60 11.51
C ALA A 15 8.99 4.15 10.47
N VAL A 16 7.86 3.61 10.94
CA VAL A 16 6.77 3.09 10.10
C VAL A 16 5.51 3.91 10.33
N GLY A 17 4.87 4.32 9.26
CA GLY A 17 3.66 5.12 9.32
C GLY A 17 3.91 6.62 9.51
N ASN A 18 2.86 7.33 9.86
CA ASN A 18 2.83 8.80 9.96
C ASN A 18 3.51 9.49 8.77
N SER A 19 3.24 8.95 7.58
CA SER A 19 3.75 9.49 6.32
C SER A 19 3.01 10.80 5.95
N PRO A 20 3.59 11.69 5.13
CA PRO A 20 2.86 12.87 4.66
C PRO A 20 1.70 12.50 3.73
N LEU A 21 0.67 13.34 3.70
CA LEU A 21 -0.33 13.38 2.65
C LEU A 21 0.08 14.46 1.66
N LEU A 22 0.06 14.15 0.36
CA LEU A 22 0.39 15.07 -0.71
C LEU A 22 -0.87 15.54 -1.41
N GLY A 23 -1.10 16.85 -1.49
CA GLY A 23 -2.07 17.44 -2.40
C GLY A 23 -1.41 17.63 -3.76
N ILE A 24 -1.72 16.80 -4.73
CA ILE A 24 -1.16 16.85 -6.08
C ILE A 24 -2.02 17.77 -6.93
N HIS A 25 -1.45 18.92 -7.33
CA HIS A 25 -2.12 19.92 -8.15
C HIS A 25 -1.79 19.70 -9.64
N PHE A 26 -2.82 19.64 -10.44
CA PHE A 26 -2.68 19.36 -11.87
C PHE A 26 -3.80 20.03 -12.70
N ARG A 27 -3.58 20.10 -14.01
CA ARG A 27 -4.66 20.38 -14.97
C ARG A 27 -5.09 19.10 -15.65
N TYR A 28 -6.38 18.94 -15.77
CA TYR A 28 -7.01 17.90 -16.54
C TYR A 28 -7.98 18.54 -17.54
N ARG A 29 -7.70 18.42 -18.84
CA ARG A 29 -8.48 19.08 -19.90
C ARG A 29 -8.66 20.58 -19.68
N GLY A 30 -7.63 21.23 -19.16
CA GLY A 30 -7.60 22.68 -18.88
C GLY A 30 -8.13 23.08 -17.51
N GLU A 31 -8.89 22.24 -16.80
CA GLU A 31 -9.39 22.51 -15.45
C GLU A 31 -8.33 22.21 -14.39
N ARG A 32 -8.18 23.09 -13.41
CA ARG A 32 -7.35 22.84 -12.22
C ARG A 32 -8.04 21.87 -11.26
N ARG A 33 -7.30 20.87 -10.81
CA ARG A 33 -7.78 19.82 -9.90
C ARG A 33 -6.72 19.46 -8.88
N THR A 34 -7.16 18.77 -7.82
CA THR A 34 -6.28 18.22 -6.79
C THR A 34 -6.70 16.81 -6.43
N ILE A 35 -5.74 15.89 -6.35
CA ILE A 35 -5.90 14.56 -5.78
C ILE A 35 -4.98 14.45 -4.57
N TYR A 36 -5.44 13.80 -3.51
CA TYR A 36 -4.72 13.67 -2.24
C TYR A 36 -4.11 12.29 -2.12
N ALA A 37 -2.78 12.19 -2.16
CA ALA A 37 -2.06 10.92 -2.16
C ALA A 37 -1.25 10.71 -0.89
N LYS A 38 -1.52 9.64 -0.14
CA LYS A 38 -0.75 9.23 1.04
C LYS A 38 0.60 8.68 0.60
N SER A 39 1.68 9.31 1.04
CA SER A 39 3.05 9.09 0.53
C SER A 39 3.75 7.92 1.25
N GLU A 40 3.33 6.68 0.96
CA GLU A 40 3.79 5.49 1.66
C GLU A 40 5.19 4.99 1.25
N GLN A 41 5.76 5.54 0.18
CA GLN A 41 7.17 5.32 -0.17
C GLN A 41 8.15 5.88 0.88
N LEU A 42 7.68 6.65 1.85
CA LEU A 42 8.48 7.22 2.94
C LEU A 42 8.46 6.37 4.23
N ASN A 43 7.98 5.15 4.18
CA ASN A 43 8.11 4.18 5.26
C ASN A 43 9.53 3.60 5.34
N LEU A 44 9.80 2.80 6.37
CA LEU A 44 11.11 2.21 6.71
C LEU A 44 11.80 1.54 5.51
N THR A 45 11.06 0.69 4.77
CA THR A 45 11.57 -0.03 3.58
C THR A 45 11.08 0.56 2.26
N GLY A 46 10.44 1.72 2.32
CA GLY A 46 9.91 2.41 1.14
C GLY A 46 8.61 1.80 0.62
N SER A 47 7.76 1.24 1.49
CA SER A 47 6.43 0.80 1.07
C SER A 47 5.39 0.77 2.19
N ILE A 48 4.11 0.79 1.79
CA ILE A 48 2.94 0.66 2.66
C ILE A 48 2.91 -0.68 3.42
N LYS A 49 3.64 -1.69 2.93
CA LYS A 49 3.69 -3.03 3.53
C LYS A 49 4.37 -3.05 4.89
N ASP A 50 5.18 -2.05 5.20
CA ASP A 50 5.79 -1.90 6.52
C ASP A 50 4.73 -1.78 7.62
N ARG A 51 3.62 -1.10 7.34
CA ARG A 51 2.53 -0.94 8.31
C ARG A 51 1.92 -2.27 8.72
N MET A 52 1.53 -3.08 7.73
CA MET A 52 0.92 -4.37 8.02
C MET A 52 1.92 -5.35 8.65
N ALA A 53 3.17 -5.37 8.19
CA ALA A 53 4.20 -6.26 8.73
C ALA A 53 4.48 -5.95 10.21
N LEU A 54 4.61 -4.67 10.56
CA LEU A 54 4.78 -4.23 11.94
C LEU A 54 3.58 -4.63 12.81
N TYR A 55 2.36 -4.33 12.35
CA TYR A 55 1.16 -4.58 13.13
C TYR A 55 0.86 -6.08 13.30
N ILE A 56 1.05 -6.89 12.25
CA ILE A 56 0.91 -8.35 12.33
C ILE A 56 1.86 -8.94 13.36
N LEU A 57 3.14 -8.54 13.33
CA LEU A 57 4.12 -9.04 14.30
C LEU A 57 3.83 -8.55 15.72
N GLN A 58 3.44 -7.29 15.89
CA GLN A 58 3.05 -6.77 17.20
C GLN A 58 1.85 -7.54 17.76
N SER A 59 0.79 -7.71 16.99
CA SER A 59 -0.40 -8.47 17.39
C SER A 59 -0.07 -9.92 17.70
N ALA A 60 0.84 -10.53 16.94
CA ALA A 60 1.29 -11.90 17.17
C ALA A 60 2.06 -12.05 18.51
N TYR A 61 2.90 -11.07 18.85
CA TYR A 61 3.58 -11.02 20.15
C TYR A 61 2.61 -10.80 21.31
N GLU A 62 1.65 -9.90 21.16
CA GLU A 62 0.62 -9.61 22.15
C GLU A 62 -0.29 -10.82 22.38
N GLY A 63 -0.66 -11.53 21.31
CA GLY A 63 -1.47 -12.75 21.34
C GLY A 63 -0.69 -14.02 21.67
N GLY A 64 0.65 -13.97 21.79
CA GLY A 64 1.50 -15.12 22.10
C GLY A 64 1.64 -16.16 20.98
N SER A 65 1.27 -15.83 19.75
CA SER A 65 1.36 -16.69 18.57
C SER A 65 2.73 -16.74 17.92
N ILE A 66 3.63 -15.82 18.30
CA ILE A 66 5.05 -15.80 17.92
C ILE A 66 5.91 -15.66 19.17
N ARG A 67 7.06 -16.31 19.19
CA ARG A 67 8.05 -16.28 20.29
C ARG A 67 9.41 -15.82 19.78
N PRO A 68 10.25 -15.22 20.62
CA PRO A 68 11.61 -14.82 20.21
C PRO A 68 12.36 -15.99 19.55
N GLY A 69 12.95 -15.71 18.37
CA GLY A 69 13.70 -16.68 17.58
C GLY A 69 12.87 -17.62 16.72
N ASP A 70 11.54 -17.53 16.70
CA ASP A 70 10.73 -18.26 15.72
C ASP A 70 11.04 -17.75 14.31
N THR A 71 11.02 -18.61 13.31
CA THR A 71 11.27 -18.22 11.91
C THR A 71 10.00 -17.63 11.31
N ILE A 72 10.07 -16.42 10.79
CA ILE A 72 8.99 -15.83 10.01
C ILE A 72 9.08 -16.36 8.58
N VAL A 73 7.99 -16.92 8.08
CA VAL A 73 7.91 -17.46 6.71
C VAL A 73 6.73 -16.82 6.01
N GLU A 74 6.93 -16.24 4.82
CA GLU A 74 5.85 -15.65 4.03
C GLU A 74 6.06 -15.91 2.54
N ALA A 75 4.94 -15.97 1.79
CA ALA A 75 4.90 -16.02 0.35
C ALA A 75 4.53 -14.64 -0.21
N THR A 76 5.37 -14.09 -1.10
CA THR A 76 5.14 -12.74 -1.63
C THR A 76 5.83 -12.49 -2.97
N SER A 77 5.28 -11.56 -3.74
CA SER A 77 5.90 -11.03 -4.97
C SER A 77 6.89 -9.88 -4.72
N GLY A 78 7.08 -9.37 -3.47
CA GLY A 78 8.07 -8.30 -3.27
C GLY A 78 7.99 -7.52 -1.96
N ASN A 79 7.27 -6.40 -1.92
CA ASN A 79 7.30 -5.45 -0.80
C ASN A 79 7.03 -6.07 0.58
N THR A 80 6.09 -7.02 0.66
CA THR A 80 5.82 -7.75 1.91
C THR A 80 7.04 -8.51 2.42
N GLY A 81 7.76 -9.17 1.51
CA GLY A 81 8.99 -9.89 1.86
C GLY A 81 10.08 -8.95 2.38
N ILE A 82 10.23 -7.78 1.75
CA ILE A 82 11.18 -6.75 2.19
C ILE A 82 10.79 -6.24 3.59
N SER A 83 9.50 -5.96 3.81
CA SER A 83 9.01 -5.47 5.11
C SER A 83 9.17 -6.48 6.24
N PHE A 84 8.82 -7.75 6.01
CA PHE A 84 9.05 -8.81 7.00
C PHE A 84 10.54 -9.09 7.21
N ALA A 85 11.36 -9.01 6.15
CA ALA A 85 12.81 -9.12 6.31
C ALA A 85 13.35 -8.02 7.23
N ALA A 86 13.04 -6.75 6.98
CA ALA A 86 13.52 -5.64 7.79
C ALA A 86 13.02 -5.71 9.25
N ILE A 87 11.70 -5.80 9.43
CA ILE A 87 11.08 -5.75 10.75
C ILE A 87 11.36 -7.04 11.54
N GLY A 88 11.26 -8.21 10.89
CA GLY A 88 11.56 -9.50 11.53
C GLY A 88 13.01 -9.58 11.99
N ARG A 89 13.96 -9.12 11.19
CA ARG A 89 15.37 -9.08 11.58
C ARG A 89 15.63 -8.09 12.72
N ALA A 90 14.98 -6.94 12.72
CA ALA A 90 15.07 -5.97 13.82
C ALA A 90 14.53 -6.55 15.15
N LEU A 91 13.54 -7.44 15.08
CA LEU A 91 12.98 -8.18 16.23
C LEU A 91 13.80 -9.44 16.59
N GLY A 92 14.86 -9.77 15.84
CA GLY A 92 15.74 -10.93 16.10
C GLY A 92 15.25 -12.26 15.50
N HIS A 93 14.31 -12.24 14.55
CA HIS A 93 13.80 -13.44 13.88
C HIS A 93 14.61 -13.81 12.64
N PRO A 94 14.87 -15.09 12.38
CA PRO A 94 15.16 -15.58 11.05
C PRO A 94 13.95 -15.34 10.14
N VAL A 95 14.20 -14.97 8.86
CA VAL A 95 13.13 -14.73 7.88
C VAL A 95 13.40 -15.52 6.62
N THR A 96 12.39 -16.24 6.12
CA THR A 96 12.43 -16.98 4.86
C THR A 96 11.25 -16.54 3.99
N ILE A 97 11.53 -16.12 2.77
CA ILE A 97 10.54 -15.65 1.81
C ILE A 97 10.48 -16.59 0.62
N PHE A 98 9.31 -17.17 0.37
CA PHE A 98 9.01 -17.89 -0.86
C PHE A 98 8.54 -16.89 -1.91
N MET A 99 9.20 -16.87 -3.08
CA MET A 99 8.96 -15.86 -4.10
C MET A 99 9.05 -16.47 -5.50
N PRO A 100 8.13 -16.13 -6.44
CA PRO A 100 8.27 -16.51 -7.84
C PRO A 100 9.64 -16.07 -8.41
N ASP A 101 10.29 -16.93 -9.18
CA ASP A 101 11.66 -16.73 -9.67
C ASP A 101 11.80 -15.63 -10.75
N TRP A 102 10.69 -15.17 -11.31
CA TRP A 102 10.65 -14.07 -12.29
C TRP A 102 10.45 -12.69 -11.69
N MET A 103 10.52 -12.55 -10.36
CA MET A 103 10.44 -11.24 -9.71
C MET A 103 11.72 -10.42 -9.98
N SER A 104 11.61 -9.08 -9.84
CA SER A 104 12.73 -8.19 -10.13
C SER A 104 13.93 -8.49 -9.22
N ARG A 105 15.12 -8.38 -9.80
CA ARG A 105 16.38 -8.63 -9.09
C ARG A 105 16.53 -7.70 -7.88
N GLU A 106 16.12 -6.45 -8.02
CA GLU A 106 16.20 -5.44 -6.96
C GLU A 106 15.47 -5.89 -5.69
N ARG A 107 14.31 -6.56 -5.82
CA ARG A 107 13.57 -7.07 -4.65
C ARG A 107 14.29 -8.22 -3.97
N VAL A 108 14.81 -9.16 -4.76
CA VAL A 108 15.57 -10.32 -4.24
C VAL A 108 16.81 -9.82 -3.52
N ASP A 109 17.57 -8.90 -4.13
CA ASP A 109 18.80 -8.35 -3.57
C ASP A 109 18.51 -7.55 -2.28
N LEU A 110 17.40 -6.80 -2.22
CA LEU A 110 16.97 -6.08 -1.00
C LEU A 110 16.66 -7.05 0.14
N ILE A 111 15.90 -8.13 -0.12
CA ILE A 111 15.58 -9.14 0.92
C ILE A 111 16.86 -9.79 1.43
N HIS A 112 17.79 -10.15 0.54
CA HIS A 112 19.08 -10.72 0.92
C HIS A 112 19.93 -9.74 1.73
N SER A 113 19.95 -8.45 1.34
CA SER A 113 20.71 -7.41 2.05
C SER A 113 20.24 -7.20 3.49
N LEU A 114 18.96 -7.49 3.76
CA LEU A 114 18.35 -7.46 5.08
C LEU A 114 18.58 -8.77 5.87
N GLY A 115 19.38 -9.71 5.33
CA GLY A 115 19.74 -10.96 6.00
C GLY A 115 18.62 -12.01 6.04
N ALA A 116 17.63 -11.91 5.16
CA ALA A 116 16.59 -12.91 5.00
C ALA A 116 16.93 -13.89 3.86
N LYS A 117 16.39 -15.11 3.94
CA LYS A 117 16.53 -16.14 2.91
C LYS A 117 15.39 -15.99 1.89
N VAL A 118 15.72 -16.03 0.60
CA VAL A 118 14.75 -16.17 -0.49
C VAL A 118 14.77 -17.59 -1.02
N VAL A 119 13.60 -18.20 -1.17
CA VAL A 119 13.40 -19.49 -1.84
C VAL A 119 12.67 -19.22 -3.15
N PRO A 120 13.35 -19.27 -4.29
CA PRO A 120 12.71 -19.05 -5.58
C PRO A 120 11.78 -20.20 -5.93
N VAL A 121 10.60 -19.88 -6.49
CA VAL A 121 9.59 -20.87 -6.89
C VAL A 121 9.33 -20.71 -8.38
N THR A 122 9.61 -21.75 -9.15
CA THR A 122 9.44 -21.75 -10.61
C THR A 122 7.95 -21.84 -10.99
N ARG A 123 7.64 -21.56 -12.26
CA ARG A 123 6.28 -21.73 -12.79
C ARG A 123 5.81 -23.19 -12.70
N GLU A 124 6.72 -24.15 -12.95
CA GLU A 124 6.46 -25.59 -12.85
C GLU A 124 6.14 -26.01 -11.40
N ALA A 125 6.77 -25.37 -10.41
CA ALA A 125 6.48 -25.57 -8.98
C ALA A 125 5.19 -24.87 -8.51
N GLY A 126 4.46 -24.18 -9.42
CA GLY A 126 3.18 -23.53 -9.18
C GLY A 126 3.26 -22.02 -8.98
N GLY A 127 4.42 -21.41 -9.21
CA GLY A 127 4.56 -19.95 -9.17
C GLY A 127 4.13 -19.32 -7.85
N PHE A 128 3.25 -18.32 -7.91
CA PHE A 128 2.81 -17.62 -6.70
C PHE A 128 1.96 -18.51 -5.76
N LEU A 129 1.02 -19.27 -6.30
CA LEU A 129 0.24 -20.23 -5.51
C LEU A 129 1.14 -21.34 -4.95
N GLY A 130 2.15 -21.77 -5.73
CA GLY A 130 3.20 -22.69 -5.27
C GLY A 130 3.99 -22.12 -4.11
N SER A 131 4.31 -20.82 -4.13
CA SER A 131 4.99 -20.15 -3.02
C SER A 131 4.17 -20.19 -1.72
N ILE A 132 2.86 -19.95 -1.81
CA ILE A 132 1.94 -20.03 -0.65
C ILE A 132 1.91 -21.46 -0.10
N ARG A 133 1.70 -22.46 -0.97
CA ARG A 133 1.67 -23.86 -0.58
C ARG A 133 2.96 -24.31 0.10
N MET A 134 4.11 -23.99 -0.48
CA MET A 134 5.42 -24.36 0.09
C MET A 134 5.68 -23.71 1.45
N ALA A 135 5.22 -22.46 1.66
CA ALA A 135 5.29 -21.82 2.97
C ALA A 135 4.43 -22.54 4.01
N GLU A 136 3.21 -22.95 3.64
CA GLU A 136 2.30 -23.69 4.50
C GLU A 136 2.81 -25.10 4.81
N GLU A 137 3.35 -25.81 3.83
CA GLU A 137 3.96 -27.14 4.01
C GLU A 137 5.17 -27.07 4.95
N LEU A 138 6.01 -26.04 4.82
CA LEU A 138 7.13 -25.83 5.75
C LEU A 138 6.65 -25.61 7.17
N ALA A 139 5.61 -24.80 7.35
CA ALA A 139 5.05 -24.55 8.68
C ALA A 139 4.35 -25.77 9.30
N ALA A 140 3.77 -26.64 8.45
CA ALA A 140 3.12 -27.89 8.93
C ALA A 140 4.14 -28.95 9.36
N THR A 141 5.35 -28.93 8.78
CA THR A 141 6.38 -29.96 9.01
C THR A 141 7.51 -29.51 9.94
N THR A 142 7.61 -28.21 10.23
CA THR A 142 8.70 -27.62 11.02
C THR A 142 8.15 -26.86 12.19
N SER A 143 8.67 -27.13 13.39
CA SER A 143 8.32 -26.37 14.59
C SER A 143 8.90 -24.95 14.57
N ARG A 144 8.30 -24.04 15.36
CA ARG A 144 8.78 -22.69 15.53
C ARG A 144 8.77 -21.85 14.24
N ILE A 145 7.75 -22.03 13.42
CA ILE A 145 7.46 -21.22 12.24
C ILE A 145 6.24 -20.34 12.55
N PHE A 146 6.37 -19.05 12.21
CA PHE A 146 5.26 -18.11 12.21
C PHE A 146 4.93 -17.72 10.75
N LEU A 147 3.67 -17.95 10.35
CA LEU A 147 3.13 -17.53 9.06
C LEU A 147 2.26 -16.29 9.26
N PRO A 148 2.67 -15.12 8.73
CA PRO A 148 1.86 -13.89 8.76
C PRO A 148 0.54 -14.01 8.01
N ARG A 149 0.48 -14.77 6.91
CA ARG A 149 -0.72 -15.01 6.07
C ARG A 149 -1.38 -13.71 5.60
N GLN A 150 -0.62 -12.86 4.93
CA GLN A 150 -1.04 -11.51 4.55
C GLN A 150 -2.41 -11.41 3.85
N PHE A 151 -2.87 -12.46 3.16
CA PHE A 151 -4.14 -12.48 2.43
C PHE A 151 -5.36 -12.91 3.27
N GLN A 152 -5.13 -13.40 4.50
CA GLN A 152 -6.16 -13.97 5.37
C GLN A 152 -6.16 -13.32 6.76
N ASN A 153 -5.08 -12.67 7.14
CA ASN A 153 -4.88 -12.13 8.48
C ASN A 153 -5.57 -10.76 8.63
N GLU A 154 -6.59 -10.71 9.47
CA GLU A 154 -7.35 -9.48 9.77
C GLU A 154 -6.47 -8.38 10.39
N ALA A 155 -5.33 -8.73 11.00
CA ALA A 155 -4.37 -7.74 11.49
C ALA A 155 -3.79 -6.87 10.36
N ASN A 156 -3.79 -7.35 9.10
CA ASN A 156 -3.46 -6.52 7.94
C ASN A 156 -4.49 -5.39 7.73
N VAL A 157 -5.77 -5.69 7.84
CA VAL A 157 -6.85 -4.68 7.76
C VAL A 157 -6.76 -3.71 8.93
N LYS A 158 -6.58 -4.25 10.16
CA LYS A 158 -6.46 -3.44 11.38
C LYS A 158 -5.29 -2.48 11.36
N ALA A 159 -4.16 -2.85 10.76
CA ALA A 159 -3.02 -1.96 10.59
C ALA A 159 -3.44 -0.65 9.88
N HIS A 160 -4.23 -0.75 8.82
CA HIS A 160 -4.67 0.41 8.05
C HIS A 160 -5.87 1.13 8.66
N GLU A 161 -6.77 0.41 9.33
CA GLU A 161 -7.89 0.97 10.07
C GLU A 161 -7.41 1.85 11.24
N LEU A 162 -6.33 1.43 11.91
CA LEU A 162 -5.81 2.13 13.10
C LEU A 162 -4.69 3.13 12.80
N THR A 163 -4.13 3.13 11.60
CA THR A 163 -3.03 4.04 11.26
C THR A 163 -3.27 4.83 9.98
N THR A 164 -3.33 4.20 8.82
CA THR A 164 -3.43 4.88 7.51
C THR A 164 -4.72 5.68 7.37
N GLY A 165 -5.86 5.10 7.76
CA GLY A 165 -7.17 5.75 7.72
C GLY A 165 -7.23 7.00 8.60
N PRO A 166 -6.90 6.92 9.91
CA PRO A 166 -6.79 8.07 10.80
C PRO A 166 -5.86 9.15 10.29
N GLU A 167 -4.68 8.78 9.77
CA GLU A 167 -3.72 9.76 9.25
C GLU A 167 -4.28 10.52 8.05
N ILE A 168 -4.89 9.84 7.06
CA ILE A 168 -5.53 10.49 5.90
C ILE A 168 -6.63 11.44 6.37
N TRP A 169 -7.51 10.97 7.26
CA TRP A 169 -8.61 11.76 7.78
C TRP A 169 -8.12 13.04 8.42
N TRP A 170 -7.21 12.94 9.41
CA TRP A 170 -6.75 14.11 10.14
C TRP A 170 -5.91 15.07 9.30
N GLN A 171 -5.12 14.54 8.35
CA GLN A 171 -4.35 15.37 7.43
C GLN A 171 -5.27 16.19 6.49
N LEU A 172 -6.41 15.64 6.07
CA LEU A 172 -7.43 16.38 5.33
C LEU A 172 -8.16 17.37 6.22
N GLN A 173 -8.54 16.97 7.46
CA GLN A 173 -9.18 17.87 8.42
C GLN A 173 -8.32 19.10 8.75
N PHE A 174 -6.99 18.97 8.81
CA PHE A 174 -6.06 20.10 8.96
C PHE A 174 -6.15 21.12 7.82
N GLN A 175 -6.71 20.73 6.69
CA GLN A 175 -6.98 21.60 5.53
C GLN A 175 -8.46 21.96 5.41
N SER A 176 -9.28 21.67 6.43
CA SER A 176 -10.74 21.85 6.40
C SER A 176 -11.42 21.07 5.27
N LEU A 177 -10.87 19.89 4.93
CA LEU A 177 -11.38 19.03 3.86
C LEU A 177 -11.96 17.73 4.45
N VAL A 178 -13.04 17.26 3.83
CA VAL A 178 -13.64 15.95 4.09
C VAL A 178 -13.51 15.13 2.81
N PRO A 179 -13.02 13.88 2.87
CA PRO A 179 -12.92 13.08 1.65
C PRO A 179 -14.31 12.67 1.14
N ASP A 180 -14.56 12.88 -0.16
CA ASP A 180 -15.72 12.34 -0.87
C ASP A 180 -15.48 10.88 -1.27
N ALA A 181 -14.22 10.53 -1.60
CA ALA A 181 -13.86 9.17 -1.95
C ALA A 181 -12.42 8.79 -1.57
N PHE A 182 -12.21 7.49 -1.42
CA PHE A 182 -10.90 6.85 -1.30
C PHE A 182 -10.75 5.75 -2.35
N VAL A 183 -9.61 5.72 -3.04
CA VAL A 183 -9.30 4.73 -4.07
C VAL A 183 -7.99 4.04 -3.75
N ALA A 184 -7.95 2.71 -3.78
CA ALA A 184 -6.70 1.97 -3.62
C ALA A 184 -6.68 0.66 -4.39
N GLY A 185 -5.55 0.37 -5.04
CA GLY A 185 -5.26 -0.90 -5.69
C GLY A 185 -5.27 -2.06 -4.72
N VAL A 186 -5.91 -3.15 -5.10
CA VAL A 186 -6.08 -4.35 -4.28
C VAL A 186 -4.99 -5.37 -4.59
N GLY A 187 -3.98 -5.44 -3.72
CA GLY A 187 -3.09 -6.60 -3.61
C GLY A 187 -3.67 -7.54 -2.56
N THR A 188 -3.28 -7.37 -1.28
CA THR A 188 -3.88 -8.14 -0.18
C THR A 188 -5.27 -7.64 0.23
N GLY A 189 -5.63 -6.41 -0.12
CA GLY A 189 -6.89 -5.78 0.28
C GLY A 189 -6.85 -5.03 1.62
N GLY A 190 -5.81 -5.23 2.43
CA GLY A 190 -5.72 -4.62 3.77
C GLY A 190 -5.91 -3.10 3.75
N THR A 191 -5.29 -2.41 2.79
CA THR A 191 -5.37 -0.94 2.68
C THR A 191 -6.78 -0.46 2.39
N VAL A 192 -7.43 -0.97 1.34
CA VAL A 192 -8.77 -0.50 0.94
C VAL A 192 -9.82 -0.83 2.01
N MET A 193 -9.73 -2.03 2.61
CA MET A 193 -10.64 -2.45 3.69
C MET A 193 -10.42 -1.62 4.95
N GLY A 194 -9.18 -1.51 5.43
CA GLY A 194 -8.89 -0.83 6.70
C GLY A 194 -9.15 0.68 6.65
N VAL A 195 -8.65 1.35 5.61
CA VAL A 195 -8.93 2.78 5.41
C VAL A 195 -10.42 3.00 5.20
N GLY A 196 -11.07 2.14 4.40
CA GLY A 196 -12.50 2.23 4.13
C GLY A 196 -13.35 2.10 5.39
N ARG A 197 -13.07 1.12 6.25
CA ARG A 197 -13.76 0.95 7.56
C ARG A 197 -13.64 2.21 8.39
N PHE A 198 -12.44 2.75 8.53
CA PHE A 198 -12.22 3.95 9.31
C PHE A 198 -12.94 5.16 8.71
N LEU A 199 -12.78 5.45 7.42
CA LEU A 199 -13.37 6.64 6.79
C LEU A 199 -14.90 6.59 6.80
N LYS A 200 -15.53 5.44 6.50
CA LYS A 200 -16.99 5.26 6.56
C LYS A 200 -17.51 5.40 8.01
N ALA A 201 -16.73 5.04 9.01
CA ALA A 201 -17.10 5.28 10.43
C ALA A 201 -17.03 6.76 10.81
N GLN A 202 -16.12 7.55 10.21
CA GLN A 202 -16.05 9.00 10.43
C GLN A 202 -17.15 9.76 9.63
N HIS A 203 -17.38 9.36 8.40
CA HIS A 203 -18.35 9.98 7.50
C HIS A 203 -18.93 8.92 6.55
N SER A 204 -20.18 8.53 6.78
CA SER A 204 -20.86 7.44 6.06
C SER A 204 -21.03 7.70 4.56
N GLY A 205 -20.94 8.96 4.11
CA GLY A 205 -21.02 9.35 2.70
C GLY A 205 -19.74 9.12 1.90
N VAL A 206 -18.62 8.76 2.55
CA VAL A 206 -17.36 8.51 1.83
C VAL A 206 -17.49 7.26 0.99
N ARG A 207 -17.18 7.36 -0.31
CA ARG A 207 -17.09 6.22 -1.23
C ARG A 207 -15.72 5.59 -1.15
N VAL A 208 -15.65 4.25 -1.17
CA VAL A 208 -14.39 3.48 -1.06
C VAL A 208 -14.28 2.53 -2.22
N HIS A 209 -13.48 2.88 -3.20
CA HIS A 209 -13.34 2.16 -4.45
C HIS A 209 -12.10 1.27 -4.45
N PRO A 210 -12.25 -0.05 -4.57
CA PRO A 210 -11.12 -0.93 -4.86
C PRO A 210 -10.70 -0.76 -6.32
N LEU A 211 -9.38 -0.83 -6.59
CA LEU A 211 -8.85 -0.70 -7.93
C LEU A 211 -8.15 -1.98 -8.36
N GLU A 212 -8.33 -2.34 -9.62
CA GLU A 212 -7.68 -3.48 -10.28
C GLU A 212 -7.10 -3.09 -11.66
N PRO A 213 -6.18 -3.88 -12.25
CA PRO A 213 -5.74 -3.68 -13.62
C PRO A 213 -6.86 -4.01 -14.62
N ALA A 214 -7.03 -3.18 -15.65
CA ALA A 214 -8.00 -3.44 -16.72
C ALA A 214 -7.68 -4.74 -17.50
N GLU A 215 -6.39 -5.07 -17.65
CA GLU A 215 -5.91 -6.26 -18.35
C GLU A 215 -6.09 -7.56 -17.57
N SER A 216 -6.29 -7.48 -16.23
CA SER A 216 -6.53 -8.64 -15.36
C SER A 216 -7.50 -8.28 -14.24
N PRO A 217 -8.82 -8.14 -14.55
CA PRO A 217 -9.83 -7.68 -13.60
C PRO A 217 -10.28 -8.79 -12.64
N THR A 218 -9.39 -9.24 -11.76
CA THR A 218 -9.60 -10.37 -10.83
C THR A 218 -10.77 -10.14 -9.87
N LEU A 219 -10.98 -8.88 -9.42
CA LEU A 219 -12.08 -8.56 -8.49
C LEU A 219 -13.45 -8.71 -9.14
N ARG A 220 -13.58 -8.29 -10.41
CA ARG A 220 -14.84 -8.39 -11.16
C ARG A 220 -15.11 -9.81 -11.66
N THR A 221 -14.08 -10.59 -11.97
CA THR A 221 -14.21 -11.93 -12.57
C THR A 221 -14.12 -13.06 -11.55
N GLY A 222 -13.72 -12.76 -10.32
CA GLY A 222 -13.50 -13.74 -9.26
C GLY A 222 -12.19 -14.53 -9.36
N ARG A 223 -11.44 -14.37 -10.46
CA ARG A 223 -10.19 -15.08 -10.73
C ARG A 223 -9.32 -14.30 -11.72
N LYS A 224 -8.03 -14.60 -11.73
CA LYS A 224 -7.12 -14.07 -12.73
C LYS A 224 -7.51 -14.55 -14.15
N VAL A 225 -7.69 -13.61 -15.06
CA VAL A 225 -8.08 -13.91 -16.47
C VAL A 225 -7.07 -13.41 -17.49
N GLY A 226 -6.13 -12.55 -17.12
CA GLY A 226 -5.15 -11.96 -18.01
C GLY A 226 -3.79 -11.80 -17.34
N GLN A 227 -2.91 -11.05 -18.00
CA GLN A 227 -1.62 -10.64 -17.46
C GLN A 227 -1.57 -9.12 -17.42
N HIS A 228 -0.97 -8.57 -16.38
CA HIS A 228 -0.79 -7.14 -16.21
C HIS A 228 0.63 -6.81 -15.73
N ARG A 229 1.01 -5.53 -15.85
CA ARG A 229 2.33 -5.00 -15.48
C ARG A 229 2.31 -4.15 -14.22
N ILE A 230 1.15 -3.90 -13.61
CA ILE A 230 1.01 -3.14 -12.37
C ILE A 230 1.36 -4.06 -11.20
N GLN A 231 2.59 -4.00 -10.74
CA GLN A 231 3.07 -4.90 -9.70
C GLN A 231 2.52 -4.54 -8.32
N GLY A 232 2.22 -5.56 -7.52
CA GLY A 232 1.75 -5.41 -6.13
C GLY A 232 0.24 -5.32 -5.96
N ILE A 233 -0.53 -5.43 -7.04
CA ILE A 233 -1.99 -5.55 -7.02
C ILE A 233 -2.45 -6.68 -7.93
N SER A 234 -3.68 -7.16 -7.73
CA SER A 234 -4.35 -8.19 -8.55
C SER A 234 -3.55 -9.50 -8.63
N ASP A 235 -3.50 -10.21 -7.52
CA ASP A 235 -2.98 -11.58 -7.46
C ASP A 235 -3.92 -12.58 -8.16
N GLU A 236 -3.68 -13.88 -8.02
CA GLU A 236 -4.41 -14.93 -8.76
C GLU A 236 -5.81 -15.20 -8.21
N PHE A 237 -6.18 -14.59 -7.09
CA PHE A 237 -7.44 -14.80 -6.34
C PHE A 237 -7.87 -13.50 -5.63
N ILE A 238 -9.12 -13.47 -5.18
CA ILE A 238 -9.62 -12.43 -4.27
C ILE A 238 -9.20 -12.81 -2.85
N PRO A 239 -8.41 -11.96 -2.14
CA PRO A 239 -8.00 -12.25 -0.76
C PRO A 239 -9.17 -12.44 0.19
N ALA A 240 -9.05 -13.36 1.15
CA ALA A 240 -10.14 -13.67 2.08
C ALA A 240 -10.55 -12.50 2.98
N ILE A 241 -9.64 -11.54 3.22
CA ILE A 241 -9.93 -10.32 4.00
C ILE A 241 -10.69 -9.25 3.21
N VAL A 242 -10.93 -9.44 1.90
CA VAL A 242 -11.65 -8.49 1.05
C VAL A 242 -13.14 -8.82 1.05
N ASP A 243 -13.93 -7.90 1.56
CA ASP A 243 -15.40 -7.93 1.45
C ASP A 243 -15.84 -6.91 0.38
N LEU A 244 -16.08 -7.40 -0.83
CA LEU A 244 -16.52 -6.55 -1.95
C LEU A 244 -17.90 -5.92 -1.71
N ALA A 245 -18.76 -6.52 -0.88
CA ALA A 245 -20.09 -5.98 -0.58
C ALA A 245 -20.01 -4.74 0.33
N ALA A 246 -18.94 -4.57 1.09
CA ALA A 246 -18.67 -3.40 1.91
C ALA A 246 -18.03 -2.22 1.14
N LEU A 247 -17.66 -2.44 -0.13
CA LEU A 247 -16.94 -1.49 -0.98
C LEU A 247 -17.86 -0.92 -2.07
N ASP A 248 -17.49 0.25 -2.57
CA ASP A 248 -18.14 0.87 -3.71
C ASP A 248 -17.63 0.24 -5.04
N PRO A 249 -18.21 0.54 -6.20
CA PRO A 249 -17.87 -0.12 -7.45
C PRO A 249 -16.36 -0.17 -7.73
N VAL A 250 -15.90 -1.31 -8.23
CA VAL A 250 -14.49 -1.52 -8.63
C VAL A 250 -14.14 -0.58 -9.76
N VAL A 251 -13.04 0.15 -9.63
CA VAL A 251 -12.43 0.93 -10.72
C VAL A 251 -11.23 0.19 -11.30
N ASP A 252 -10.85 0.52 -12.52
CA ASP A 252 -9.70 -0.08 -13.18
C ASP A 252 -8.70 0.96 -13.67
N ALA A 253 -7.47 0.50 -13.94
CA ALA A 253 -6.46 1.26 -14.64
C ALA A 253 -5.78 0.38 -15.67
N CYS A 254 -5.61 0.89 -16.91
CA CYS A 254 -4.80 0.21 -17.92
C CYS A 254 -3.32 0.26 -17.53
N ASP A 255 -2.58 -0.81 -17.82
CA ASP A 255 -1.15 -0.93 -17.54
C ASP A 255 -0.33 0.26 -18.08
N GLY A 256 -0.54 0.59 -19.36
CA GLY A 256 0.19 1.68 -20.00
C GLY A 256 -0.12 3.05 -19.41
N ASP A 257 -1.40 3.33 -19.10
CA ASP A 257 -1.80 4.58 -18.45
C ASP A 257 -1.18 4.71 -17.04
N ALA A 258 -1.15 3.61 -16.28
CA ALA A 258 -0.53 3.55 -14.97
C ALA A 258 1.00 3.79 -15.04
N ILE A 259 1.69 3.19 -16.02
CA ILE A 259 3.13 3.37 -16.24
C ILE A 259 3.43 4.83 -16.61
N LEU A 260 2.74 5.38 -17.61
CA LEU A 260 2.91 6.77 -18.04
C LEU A 260 2.61 7.75 -16.90
N MET A 261 1.58 7.50 -16.10
CA MET A 261 1.25 8.35 -14.95
C MET A 261 2.36 8.33 -13.90
N ALA A 262 2.94 7.15 -13.58
CA ALA A 262 4.06 7.05 -12.65
C ALA A 262 5.32 7.73 -13.19
N GLN A 263 5.61 7.61 -14.48
CA GLN A 263 6.70 8.32 -15.15
C GLN A 263 6.51 9.84 -15.10
N LYS A 264 5.30 10.34 -15.34
CA LYS A 264 4.96 11.77 -15.25
C LYS A 264 5.10 12.32 -13.84
N LEU A 265 4.62 11.58 -12.81
CA LEU A 265 4.81 11.96 -11.42
C LEU A 265 6.30 12.11 -11.06
N ALA A 266 7.14 11.22 -11.56
CA ALA A 266 8.59 11.32 -11.38
C ALA A 266 9.21 12.46 -12.18
N ALA A 267 8.90 12.59 -13.46
CA ALA A 267 9.53 13.56 -14.36
C ALA A 267 9.08 15.00 -14.11
N GLU A 268 7.80 15.24 -13.83
CA GLU A 268 7.22 16.57 -13.68
C GLU A 268 7.25 17.07 -12.22
N LEU A 269 7.18 16.17 -11.23
CA LEU A 269 7.10 16.54 -9.80
C LEU A 269 8.28 16.02 -8.95
N GLY A 270 9.18 15.20 -9.49
CA GLY A 270 10.24 14.56 -8.73
C GLY A 270 9.74 13.47 -7.78
N LEU A 271 8.50 13.00 -7.93
CA LEU A 271 7.92 11.97 -7.10
C LEU A 271 8.20 10.58 -7.68
N GLY A 272 9.34 10.00 -7.30
CA GLY A 272 9.77 8.66 -7.73
C GLY A 272 8.92 7.55 -7.09
N VAL A 273 7.81 7.19 -7.71
CA VAL A 273 6.82 6.21 -7.21
C VAL A 273 6.73 4.97 -8.10
N GLY A 274 6.22 3.86 -7.56
CA GLY A 274 5.97 2.62 -8.31
C GLY A 274 4.77 2.72 -9.25
N ILE A 275 4.63 1.75 -10.16
CA ILE A 275 3.56 1.72 -11.18
C ILE A 275 2.16 1.71 -10.53
N SER A 276 2.00 1.02 -9.39
CA SER A 276 0.73 0.99 -8.66
C SER A 276 0.29 2.36 -8.13
N SER A 277 1.25 3.29 -7.91
CA SER A 277 0.94 4.68 -7.56
C SER A 277 0.33 5.42 -8.77
N GLY A 278 0.87 5.18 -9.96
CA GLY A 278 0.27 5.69 -11.21
C GLY A 278 -1.14 5.14 -11.42
N ALA A 279 -1.34 3.83 -11.21
CA ALA A 279 -2.66 3.21 -11.28
C ALA A 279 -3.64 3.84 -10.28
N ASN A 280 -3.21 4.03 -9.04
CA ASN A 280 -4.01 4.68 -8.00
C ASN A 280 -4.39 6.12 -8.37
N PHE A 281 -3.48 6.88 -8.96
CA PHE A 281 -3.78 8.23 -9.43
C PHE A 281 -4.79 8.21 -10.59
N VAL A 282 -4.63 7.31 -11.57
CA VAL A 282 -5.59 7.11 -12.67
C VAL A 282 -6.97 6.74 -12.14
N GLY A 283 -7.06 5.79 -11.20
CA GLY A 283 -8.32 5.40 -10.57
C GLY A 283 -8.97 6.55 -9.77
N ALA A 284 -8.17 7.30 -9.01
CA ALA A 284 -8.64 8.47 -8.28
C ALA A 284 -9.17 9.56 -9.24
N LEU A 285 -8.52 9.77 -10.39
CA LEU A 285 -8.98 10.70 -11.40
C LEU A 285 -10.29 10.24 -12.06
N LYS A 286 -10.45 8.92 -12.30
CA LYS A 286 -11.72 8.36 -12.80
C LYS A 286 -12.87 8.64 -11.81
N VAL A 287 -12.67 8.35 -10.55
CA VAL A 287 -13.67 8.62 -9.50
C VAL A 287 -13.95 10.12 -9.37
N GLN A 288 -12.92 10.98 -9.45
CA GLN A 288 -13.11 12.43 -9.43
C GLN A 288 -13.91 12.91 -10.64
N ASN A 289 -13.72 12.32 -11.82
CA ASN A 289 -14.54 12.65 -13.01
C ASN A 289 -16.03 12.33 -12.80
N GLU A 290 -16.34 11.25 -12.08
CA GLU A 290 -17.73 10.85 -11.78
C GLU A 290 -18.37 11.75 -10.71
N LEU A 291 -17.60 12.17 -9.70
CA LEU A 291 -18.09 12.99 -8.58
C LEU A 291 -18.08 14.50 -8.87
N GLY A 292 -17.31 14.89 -9.89
CA GLY A 292 -17.05 16.31 -10.23
C GLY A 292 -15.63 16.72 -9.89
N GLY A 293 -15.05 17.63 -10.67
CA GLY A 293 -13.64 18.03 -10.60
C GLY A 293 -13.19 18.65 -9.26
N ALA A 294 -14.15 19.13 -8.45
CA ALA A 294 -13.91 19.69 -7.12
C ALA A 294 -13.93 18.63 -5.99
N ALA A 295 -14.31 17.39 -6.29
CA ALA A 295 -14.42 16.33 -5.28
C ALA A 295 -13.06 16.05 -4.62
N VAL A 296 -13.08 15.84 -3.32
CA VAL A 296 -11.91 15.51 -2.50
C VAL A 296 -11.68 14.01 -2.56
N VAL A 297 -10.84 13.57 -3.49
CA VAL A 297 -10.50 12.16 -3.66
C VAL A 297 -9.12 11.88 -3.07
N ALA A 298 -9.09 10.93 -2.12
CA ALA A 298 -7.86 10.45 -1.51
C ALA A 298 -7.42 9.11 -2.12
N THR A 299 -6.11 8.90 -2.18
CA THR A 299 -5.50 7.65 -2.61
C THR A 299 -4.18 7.41 -1.87
N VAL A 300 -3.44 6.37 -2.25
CA VAL A 300 -2.11 6.06 -1.72
C VAL A 300 -1.08 5.96 -2.84
N PHE A 301 0.15 6.41 -2.57
CA PHE A 301 1.34 6.05 -3.33
C PHE A 301 2.07 4.94 -2.57
N PRO A 302 1.83 3.66 -2.91
CA PRO A 302 2.16 2.53 -2.05
C PRO A 302 3.66 2.32 -1.85
N ASP A 303 4.50 2.66 -2.84
CA ASP A 303 5.94 2.43 -2.77
C ASP A 303 6.75 3.36 -3.70
N ASP A 304 8.09 3.26 -3.58
CA ASP A 304 9.04 3.99 -4.41
C ASP A 304 9.36 3.27 -5.73
N ASN A 305 9.99 4.01 -6.66
CA ASN A 305 10.40 3.51 -7.98
C ASN A 305 11.67 2.64 -7.95
N LYS A 306 12.46 2.65 -6.88
CA LYS A 306 13.78 2.00 -6.80
C LYS A 306 13.71 0.48 -6.96
N LYS A 307 12.55 -0.10 -6.66
CA LYS A 307 12.30 -1.55 -6.78
C LYS A 307 11.90 -2.00 -8.18
N TYR A 308 11.81 -1.05 -9.13
CA TYR A 308 11.24 -1.26 -10.46
C TYR A 308 12.14 -0.81 -11.60
N LEU A 309 13.42 -0.49 -11.32
CA LEU A 309 14.33 0.10 -12.30
C LEU A 309 14.61 -0.82 -13.50
N SER A 310 14.56 -2.14 -13.32
CA SER A 310 14.69 -3.12 -14.40
C SER A 310 13.36 -3.48 -15.10
N THR A 311 12.25 -2.87 -14.68
CA THR A 311 10.90 -3.24 -15.16
C THR A 311 10.38 -2.30 -16.27
N ALA A 312 9.10 -2.42 -16.60
CA ALA A 312 8.42 -1.56 -17.57
C ALA A 312 8.39 -0.07 -17.16
N LEU A 313 8.63 0.26 -15.90
CA LEU A 313 8.61 1.64 -15.40
C LEU A 313 9.62 2.56 -16.10
N LEU A 314 10.78 2.03 -16.53
CA LEU A 314 11.81 2.82 -17.23
C LEU A 314 11.83 2.59 -18.74
N LYS A 315 10.89 1.85 -19.27
CA LYS A 315 10.78 1.61 -20.73
C LYS A 315 9.85 2.65 -21.36
N ASP A 316 10.05 2.89 -22.65
CA ASP A 316 9.11 3.68 -23.43
C ASP A 316 7.76 3.00 -23.46
N GLU A 317 6.72 3.73 -23.09
CA GLU A 317 5.34 3.27 -23.09
C GLU A 317 4.54 4.05 -24.12
N PRO A 318 3.87 3.40 -25.09
CA PRO A 318 3.08 4.08 -26.09
C PRO A 318 1.90 4.84 -25.48
N LEU A 319 1.78 6.12 -25.81
CA LEU A 319 0.62 6.92 -25.43
C LEU A 319 -0.57 6.57 -26.32
N ARG A 320 -1.71 6.22 -25.71
CA ARG A 320 -2.94 5.91 -26.41
C ARG A 320 -3.98 7.01 -26.22
N ASP A 321 -4.95 7.09 -27.14
CA ASP A 321 -5.96 8.14 -27.12
C ASP A 321 -6.95 8.01 -25.96
N ASP A 322 -7.15 6.80 -25.44
CA ASP A 322 -8.02 6.46 -24.32
C ASP A 322 -7.34 6.64 -22.94
N TYR A 323 -6.05 6.95 -22.88
CA TYR A 323 -5.32 7.12 -21.62
C TYR A 323 -5.57 8.49 -20.99
N LEU A 324 -5.88 8.51 -19.69
CA LEU A 324 -6.09 9.75 -18.94
C LEU A 324 -4.80 10.54 -18.74
N SER A 325 -3.64 9.85 -18.63
CA SER A 325 -2.32 10.47 -18.48
C SER A 325 -1.99 11.47 -19.60
N ARG A 326 -2.58 11.29 -20.78
CA ARG A 326 -2.45 12.22 -21.92
C ARG A 326 -2.93 13.62 -21.58
N ASP A 327 -4.05 13.74 -20.91
CA ASP A 327 -4.74 15.01 -20.63
C ASP A 327 -4.36 15.60 -19.26
N VAL A 328 -3.48 14.92 -18.49
CA VAL A 328 -2.97 15.38 -17.20
C VAL A 328 -1.68 16.17 -17.42
N LYS A 329 -1.61 17.37 -16.84
CA LYS A 329 -0.39 18.18 -16.72
C LYS A 329 -0.20 18.54 -15.26
N PHE A 330 0.83 18.00 -14.63
CA PHE A 330 1.16 18.33 -13.26
C PHE A 330 1.68 19.75 -13.12
N GLU A 331 1.31 20.44 -12.05
CA GLU A 331 1.75 21.81 -11.77
C GLU A 331 2.67 21.85 -10.53
N SER A 332 2.25 21.22 -9.44
CA SER A 332 2.97 21.19 -8.15
C SER A 332 2.36 20.16 -7.20
N TYR A 333 2.98 20.02 -6.04
CA TYR A 333 2.33 19.37 -4.90
C TYR A 333 2.59 20.13 -3.60
N ALA A 334 1.66 19.99 -2.65
CA ALA A 334 1.82 20.43 -1.27
C ALA A 334 1.93 19.18 -0.37
N ALA A 335 2.90 19.17 0.56
CA ALA A 335 3.00 18.11 1.55
C ALA A 335 2.34 18.58 2.85
N TYR A 336 1.29 17.89 3.27
CA TYR A 336 0.56 18.25 4.48
C TYR A 336 1.21 17.68 5.74
N LYS A 337 1.01 18.40 6.82
CA LYS A 337 1.61 18.09 8.11
C LYS A 337 1.30 16.65 8.54
N ARG A 338 2.31 15.98 9.06
CA ARG A 338 2.13 14.69 9.75
C ARG A 338 1.29 14.85 11.01
N VAL A 339 0.56 13.78 11.36
CA VAL A 339 -0.25 13.76 12.57
C VAL A 339 0.67 13.65 13.79
N CYS A 340 0.35 14.36 14.87
CA CYS A 340 1.11 14.25 16.11
C CYS A 340 0.70 13.00 16.90
N HIS A 341 1.63 12.09 17.13
CA HIS A 341 1.41 10.88 17.93
C HIS A 341 2.20 10.88 19.26
N THR A 342 2.93 11.94 19.56
CA THR A 342 3.93 11.92 20.65
C THR A 342 3.57 12.74 21.87
N CYS A 343 2.70 13.72 21.77
CA CYS A 343 2.45 14.68 22.84
C CYS A 343 0.98 14.90 23.21
N CYS A 344 0.04 14.44 22.39
CA CYS A 344 -1.38 14.61 22.65
C CYS A 344 -2.21 13.61 21.83
N GLU A 345 -3.41 13.37 22.24
CA GLU A 345 -4.43 12.74 21.42
C GLU A 345 -4.66 13.55 20.13
N MET A 346 -4.98 12.87 19.03
CA MET A 346 -5.18 13.53 17.72
C MET A 346 -6.20 14.68 17.80
N TYR A 347 -7.29 14.46 18.53
CA TYR A 347 -8.34 15.44 18.74
C TYR A 347 -7.85 16.71 19.46
N GLU A 348 -7.05 16.55 20.51
CA GLU A 348 -6.47 17.70 21.24
C GLU A 348 -5.47 18.49 20.38
N CYS A 349 -4.74 17.80 19.50
CA CYS A 349 -3.79 18.44 18.61
C CYS A 349 -4.50 19.34 17.58
N THR A 350 -5.63 18.90 17.02
CA THR A 350 -6.44 19.70 16.10
C THR A 350 -7.03 20.93 16.77
N GLN A 351 -7.56 20.80 17.98
CA GLN A 351 -8.12 21.93 18.72
C GLN A 351 -7.07 23.00 19.06
N ARG A 352 -5.83 22.60 19.38
CA ARG A 352 -4.73 23.53 19.70
C ARG A 352 -4.16 24.26 18.47
N LEU A 353 -4.34 23.71 17.26
CA LEU A 353 -3.83 24.32 16.03
C LEU A 353 -4.82 25.30 15.38
N THR A 354 -6.11 25.19 15.68
CA THR A 354 -7.15 26.07 15.13
C THR A 354 -6.89 27.56 15.47
N PRO A 355 -6.46 27.95 16.69
CA PRO A 355 -6.16 29.36 17.00
C PRO A 355 -4.93 29.94 16.30
N LEU A 356 -3.99 29.09 15.88
CA LEU A 356 -2.76 29.52 15.20
C LEU A 356 -2.94 29.77 13.70
N MET A 357 -4.04 29.31 13.11
CA MET A 357 -4.35 29.49 11.70
C MET A 357 -5.24 30.71 11.42
N THR A 358 -5.75 31.36 12.48
CA THR A 358 -6.60 32.55 12.40
C THR A 358 -5.88 33.86 12.79
N ALA A 359 -4.55 33.83 12.99
CA ALA A 359 -3.73 34.99 13.30
C ALA A 359 -2.86 35.41 12.11
#